data_e40a296ea07fd7fa14dc2f11e3484f69
#
_entry.id   e40a296ea07fd7fa14dc2f11e3484f69
#
_cell.length_a   1.000
_cell.length_b   1.000
_cell.length_c   1.000
_cell.angle_alpha   90.00
_cell.angle_beta   90.00
_cell.angle_gamma   90.00
#
_symmetry.space_group_name_H-M   'P 1'
#
loop_
_entity.id
_entity.type
_entity.pdbx_description
1 polymer ?
#
loop_
_entity_poly.entity_id
_entity_poly.type
_entity_poly.pdbx_seq_one_letter_code
_entity_poly.pdbx_strand_id
1 'polypeptide(L)'
;MGPQGPVGPQGEGVNWKIVDLNNVGSQSSPWDYSNYSDNNYYFAKFDVPALTNFVFTDGNVNGYILLTENGQTIQHSLPYVLHKYDKDASGNPIYYTETVDFVYGVGWVQIEVRDSDFAYEADEKIVPATMSFRIVMTY
;
A
#
# COMPACT_ATOMS: atom_id res chain seq x y z
N MET A 1 -13.59 53.39 -14.86
CA MET A 1 -13.44 51.95 -14.72
C MET A 1 -14.75 51.40 -14.18
N GLY A 2 -15.42 50.53 -14.92
CA GLY A 2 -16.68 49.94 -14.48
C GLY A 2 -16.49 48.96 -13.32
N PRO A 3 -17.56 48.59 -12.61
CA PRO A 3 -17.48 47.58 -11.56
C PRO A 3 -17.04 46.23 -12.14
N GLN A 4 -16.29 45.53 -11.36
CA GLN A 4 -15.86 44.19 -11.70
C GLN A 4 -17.12 43.30 -11.92
N GLY A 5 -17.12 42.51 -12.98
CA GLY A 5 -18.19 41.57 -13.22
C GLY A 5 -18.38 40.54 -12.08
N PRO A 6 -19.48 39.83 -12.02
CA PRO A 6 -19.71 38.85 -10.99
C PRO A 6 -18.60 37.78 -11.03
N VAL A 7 -18.24 37.31 -9.86
CA VAL A 7 -17.31 36.16 -9.74
C VAL A 7 -17.94 34.97 -10.46
N GLY A 8 -17.20 34.33 -11.35
CA GLY A 8 -17.68 33.15 -12.05
C GLY A 8 -18.09 32.07 -11.05
N PRO A 9 -18.86 31.05 -11.49
CA PRO A 9 -19.23 29.96 -10.60
C PRO A 9 -17.97 29.37 -10.02
N GLN A 10 -17.97 29.18 -8.71
CA GLN A 10 -16.89 28.54 -8.02
C GLN A 10 -16.76 27.11 -8.58
N GLY A 11 -15.60 26.77 -9.11
CA GLY A 11 -15.36 25.40 -9.57
C GLY A 11 -15.63 24.42 -8.44
N GLU A 12 -16.14 23.27 -8.77
CA GLU A 12 -16.29 22.20 -7.79
C GLU A 12 -14.93 21.91 -7.20
N GLY A 13 -14.80 22.13 -5.90
CA GLY A 13 -13.53 21.89 -5.21
C GLY A 13 -13.16 20.41 -5.28
N VAL A 14 -11.88 20.13 -5.38
CA VAL A 14 -11.38 18.76 -5.27
C VAL A 14 -11.60 18.30 -3.84
N ASN A 15 -12.37 17.23 -3.68
CA ASN A 15 -12.54 16.55 -2.41
C ASN A 15 -11.41 15.55 -2.22
N TRP A 16 -11.05 15.29 -0.98
CA TRP A 16 -10.07 14.28 -0.65
C TRP A 16 -10.45 13.56 0.64
N LYS A 17 -10.01 12.32 0.71
CA LYS A 17 -10.19 11.48 1.89
C LYS A 17 -8.88 10.73 2.15
N ILE A 18 -8.46 10.74 3.39
CA ILE A 18 -7.26 10.01 3.83
C ILE A 18 -7.69 8.85 4.71
N VAL A 19 -7.15 7.67 4.43
CA VAL A 19 -7.33 6.47 5.24
C VAL A 19 -5.94 5.99 5.66
N ASP A 20 -5.71 5.92 6.96
CA ASP A 20 -4.47 5.38 7.52
C ASP A 20 -4.65 3.91 7.89
N LEU A 21 -3.73 3.08 7.42
CA LEU A 21 -3.67 1.65 7.72
C LEU A 21 -2.43 1.43 8.58
N ASN A 22 -2.63 1.43 9.90
CA ASN A 22 -1.52 1.41 10.85
C ASN A 22 -1.18 -0.01 11.30
N ASN A 23 0.12 -0.28 11.45
CA ASN A 23 0.64 -1.52 12.01
C ASN A 23 0.12 -2.78 11.30
N VAL A 24 0.11 -2.74 9.97
CA VAL A 24 -0.24 -3.89 9.13
C VAL A 24 0.84 -4.95 9.27
N GLY A 25 0.45 -6.17 9.59
CA GLY A 25 1.36 -7.26 9.93
C GLY A 25 1.55 -7.48 11.42
N SER A 26 0.87 -6.68 12.26
CA SER A 26 0.83 -6.89 13.71
C SER A 26 -0.13 -8.01 14.08
N GLN A 27 -0.14 -8.38 15.36
CA GLN A 27 -1.04 -9.43 15.86
C GLN A 27 -2.52 -9.10 15.66
N SER A 28 -2.89 -7.82 15.73
CA SER A 28 -4.27 -7.35 15.53
C SER A 28 -4.64 -7.18 14.05
N SER A 29 -3.66 -7.11 13.17
CA SER A 29 -3.85 -6.93 11.72
C SER A 29 -2.78 -7.74 10.97
N PRO A 30 -2.85 -9.08 11.03
CA PRO A 30 -1.79 -9.94 10.51
C PRO A 30 -1.75 -9.94 8.99
N TRP A 31 -0.57 -10.29 8.45
CA TRP A 31 -0.45 -10.64 7.04
C TRP A 31 -1.12 -11.99 6.77
N ASP A 32 -1.91 -12.05 5.71
CA ASP A 32 -2.39 -13.29 5.12
C ASP A 32 -1.46 -13.74 4.01
N TYR A 33 -1.48 -15.03 3.70
CA TYR A 33 -0.64 -15.58 2.64
C TYR A 33 -1.49 -16.21 1.55
N SER A 34 -1.14 -15.91 0.30
CA SER A 34 -1.76 -16.49 -0.88
C SER A 34 -0.74 -17.28 -1.70
N ASN A 35 -1.11 -18.47 -2.12
CA ASN A 35 -0.30 -19.31 -3.02
C ASN A 35 -1.04 -19.59 -4.34
N TYR A 36 -1.88 -18.67 -4.76
CA TYR A 36 -2.72 -18.84 -5.94
C TYR A 36 -1.89 -18.88 -7.22
N SER A 37 -2.03 -19.98 -7.99
CA SER A 37 -1.39 -20.14 -9.31
C SER A 37 0.12 -19.88 -9.32
N ASP A 38 0.86 -20.41 -8.35
CA ASP A 38 2.32 -20.23 -8.20
C ASP A 38 2.75 -18.76 -8.02
N ASN A 39 1.81 -17.90 -7.70
CA ASN A 39 2.04 -16.50 -7.45
C ASN A 39 1.93 -16.22 -5.96
N ASN A 40 2.97 -16.59 -5.23
CA ASN A 40 2.99 -16.50 -3.78
C ASN A 40 3.20 -15.07 -3.33
N TYR A 41 2.35 -14.59 -2.44
CA TYR A 41 2.50 -13.27 -1.85
C TYR A 41 1.79 -13.16 -0.49
N TYR A 42 2.22 -12.20 0.30
CA TYR A 42 1.52 -11.79 1.51
C TYR A 42 0.59 -10.64 1.19
N PHE A 43 -0.55 -10.59 1.87
CA PHE A 43 -1.50 -9.51 1.68
C PHE A 43 -2.26 -9.17 2.97
N ALA A 44 -2.83 -7.98 2.98
CA ALA A 44 -3.77 -7.55 4.01
C ALA A 44 -4.86 -6.74 3.33
N LYS A 45 -6.11 -7.14 3.49
CA LYS A 45 -7.26 -6.51 2.87
C LYS A 45 -8.06 -5.74 3.90
N PHE A 46 -8.46 -4.53 3.53
CA PHE A 46 -9.19 -3.61 4.40
C PHE A 46 -10.45 -3.11 3.73
N ASP A 47 -11.54 -3.04 4.48
CA ASP A 47 -12.75 -2.36 4.03
C ASP A 47 -12.52 -0.86 4.08
N VAL A 48 -12.81 -0.19 2.98
CA VAL A 48 -12.69 1.27 2.85
C VAL A 48 -13.98 1.79 2.22
N PRO A 49 -15.03 2.01 3.04
CA PRO A 49 -16.32 2.45 2.53
C PRO A 49 -16.28 3.78 1.77
N ALA A 50 -15.32 4.64 2.10
CA ALA A 50 -15.11 5.91 1.40
C ALA A 50 -14.69 5.73 -0.06
N LEU A 51 -14.15 4.55 -0.44
CA LEU A 51 -13.81 4.21 -1.82
C LEU A 51 -15.08 3.76 -2.54
N THR A 52 -15.90 4.74 -2.87
CA THR A 52 -17.18 4.53 -3.57
C THR A 52 -16.96 4.20 -5.03
N ASN A 53 -18.02 3.78 -5.71
CA ASN A 53 -17.97 3.57 -7.16
C ASN A 53 -17.57 4.85 -7.90
N PHE A 54 -18.03 6.02 -7.44
CA PHE A 54 -17.64 7.30 -8.03
C PHE A 54 -16.13 7.55 -7.89
N VAL A 55 -15.58 7.34 -6.70
CA VAL A 55 -14.12 7.51 -6.47
C VAL A 55 -13.32 6.52 -7.33
N PHE A 56 -13.77 5.28 -7.41
CA PHE A 56 -13.11 4.25 -8.22
C PHE A 56 -13.10 4.60 -9.71
N THR A 57 -14.23 5.11 -10.23
CA THR A 57 -14.40 5.37 -11.66
C THR A 57 -13.82 6.72 -12.09
N ASP A 58 -14.07 7.77 -11.30
CA ASP A 58 -13.79 9.15 -11.70
C ASP A 58 -12.76 9.85 -10.80
N GLY A 59 -12.43 9.25 -9.67
CA GLY A 59 -11.43 9.77 -8.74
C GLY A 59 -10.03 9.24 -9.00
N ASN A 60 -9.14 9.55 -8.06
CA ASN A 60 -7.77 9.07 -8.06
C ASN A 60 -7.43 8.50 -6.69
N VAL A 61 -6.76 7.35 -6.66
CA VAL A 61 -6.36 6.66 -5.44
C VAL A 61 -4.84 6.47 -5.45
N ASN A 62 -4.18 7.00 -4.43
CA ASN A 62 -2.74 6.87 -4.26
C ASN A 62 -2.44 6.21 -2.92
N GLY A 63 -1.41 5.39 -2.90
CA GLY A 63 -0.95 4.71 -1.70
C GLY A 63 0.48 5.08 -1.36
N TYR A 64 0.76 5.17 -0.06
CA TYR A 64 2.08 5.52 0.48
C TYR A 64 2.40 4.58 1.63
N ILE A 65 3.67 4.19 1.72
CA ILE A 65 4.22 3.57 2.93
C ILE A 65 4.84 4.64 3.81
N LEU A 66 4.62 4.54 5.11
CA LEU A 66 5.20 5.44 6.11
C LEU A 66 6.46 4.79 6.68
N LEU A 67 7.57 5.48 6.56
CA LEU A 67 8.88 5.01 7.02
C LEU A 67 9.43 5.98 8.05
N THR A 68 10.23 5.46 8.98
CA THR A 68 10.96 6.30 9.93
C THR A 68 12.44 6.23 9.58
N GLU A 69 13.02 7.38 9.23
CA GLU A 69 14.45 7.53 8.96
C GLU A 69 15.00 8.71 9.75
N ASN A 70 16.10 8.48 10.46
CA ASN A 70 16.76 9.51 11.28
C ASN A 70 15.81 10.24 12.23
N GLY A 71 14.85 9.51 12.82
CA GLY A 71 13.86 10.08 13.72
C GLY A 71 12.72 10.85 13.04
N GLN A 72 12.70 10.87 11.71
CA GLN A 72 11.66 11.53 10.92
C GLN A 72 10.75 10.52 10.24
N THR A 73 9.46 10.81 10.20
CA THR A 73 8.52 10.04 9.39
C THR A 73 8.55 10.57 7.97
N ILE A 74 8.80 9.67 7.02
CA ILE A 74 8.74 9.97 5.60
C ILE A 74 7.66 9.14 4.94
N GLN A 75 7.14 9.62 3.82
CA GLN A 75 6.17 8.91 3.00
C GLN A 75 6.81 8.58 1.65
N HIS A 76 6.71 7.32 1.27
CA HIS A 76 7.17 6.86 -0.02
C HIS A 76 5.99 6.33 -0.83
N SER A 77 5.86 6.76 -2.08
CA SER A 77 4.79 6.28 -2.96
C SER A 77 4.93 4.78 -3.20
N LEU A 78 3.81 4.08 -3.21
CA LEU A 78 3.78 2.69 -3.65
C LEU A 78 3.74 2.64 -5.19
N PRO A 79 4.40 1.66 -5.83
CA PRO A 79 5.11 0.54 -5.22
C PRO A 79 6.45 0.95 -4.61
N TYR A 80 6.82 0.29 -3.52
CA TYR A 80 8.07 0.48 -2.81
C TYR A 80 8.91 -0.78 -2.91
N VAL A 81 10.13 -0.66 -3.43
CA VAL A 81 11.01 -1.79 -3.73
C VAL A 81 12.25 -1.74 -2.85
N LEU A 82 12.50 -2.85 -2.17
CA LEU A 82 13.64 -3.02 -1.27
C LEU A 82 14.52 -4.16 -1.74
N HIS A 83 15.84 -3.93 -1.72
CA HIS A 83 16.81 -5.01 -1.85
C HIS A 83 17.12 -5.56 -0.46
N LYS A 84 16.93 -6.85 -0.26
CA LYS A 84 17.06 -7.50 1.03
C LYS A 84 18.08 -8.63 1.01
N TYR A 85 18.59 -8.92 2.20
CA TYR A 85 19.50 -10.00 2.46
C TYR A 85 18.96 -10.86 3.60
N ASP A 86 19.04 -12.17 3.43
CA ASP A 86 18.73 -13.13 4.48
C ASP A 86 19.61 -14.36 4.32
N LYS A 87 19.42 -15.34 5.19
CA LYS A 87 20.10 -16.63 5.13
C LYS A 87 19.08 -17.75 5.09
N ASP A 88 19.39 -18.80 4.30
CA ASP A 88 18.58 -20.01 4.31
C ASP A 88 18.83 -20.85 5.59
N ALA A 89 18.12 -21.95 5.73
CA ALA A 89 18.28 -22.85 6.88
C ALA A 89 19.69 -23.41 7.02
N SER A 90 20.45 -23.48 5.93
CA SER A 90 21.85 -23.95 5.90
C SER A 90 22.86 -22.84 6.12
N GLY A 91 22.40 -21.59 6.35
CA GLY A 91 23.25 -20.42 6.56
C GLY A 91 23.81 -19.80 5.30
N ASN A 92 23.36 -20.21 4.11
CA ASN A 92 23.77 -19.63 2.84
C ASN A 92 23.10 -18.27 2.64
N PRO A 93 23.81 -17.26 2.12
CA PRO A 93 23.24 -15.95 1.88
C PRO A 93 22.18 -16.00 0.77
N ILE A 94 21.09 -15.27 0.97
CA ILE A 94 20.02 -15.11 0.00
C ILE A 94 19.82 -13.61 -0.22
N TYR A 95 19.86 -13.21 -1.48
CA TYR A 95 19.59 -11.84 -1.91
C TYR A 95 18.29 -11.84 -2.69
N TYR A 96 17.36 -10.99 -2.31
CA TYR A 96 16.07 -10.90 -2.97
C TYR A 96 15.55 -9.46 -2.96
N THR A 97 14.56 -9.23 -3.80
CA THR A 97 13.86 -7.96 -3.86
C THR A 97 12.46 -8.14 -3.28
N GLU A 98 12.10 -7.27 -2.32
CA GLU A 98 10.75 -7.21 -1.78
C GLU A 98 10.03 -6.01 -2.39
N THR A 99 8.86 -6.25 -2.96
CA THR A 99 8.01 -5.21 -3.53
C THR A 99 6.74 -5.09 -2.69
N VAL A 100 6.50 -3.90 -2.18
CA VAL A 100 5.28 -3.54 -1.45
C VAL A 100 4.42 -2.69 -2.37
N ASP A 101 3.20 -3.10 -2.58
CA ASP A 101 2.28 -2.42 -3.49
C ASP A 101 0.86 -2.49 -2.94
N PHE A 102 -0.09 -1.88 -3.64
CA PHE A 102 -1.49 -1.98 -3.28
C PHE A 102 -2.36 -2.12 -4.53
N VAL A 103 -3.47 -2.78 -4.33
CA VAL A 103 -4.56 -2.86 -5.30
C VAL A 103 -5.85 -2.46 -4.60
N TYR A 104 -6.83 -2.03 -5.35
CA TYR A 104 -8.09 -1.58 -4.78
C TYR A 104 -9.26 -1.86 -5.72
N GLY A 105 -10.42 -1.96 -5.12
CA GLY A 105 -11.70 -2.04 -5.81
C GLY A 105 -12.70 -1.16 -5.08
N VAL A 106 -13.96 -1.22 -5.49
CA VAL A 106 -15.01 -0.46 -4.81
C VAL A 106 -15.19 -0.99 -3.39
N GLY A 107 -14.94 -0.13 -2.41
CA GLY A 107 -15.14 -0.43 -1.00
C GLY A 107 -13.99 -1.13 -0.30
N TRP A 108 -12.86 -1.37 -0.95
CA TRP A 108 -11.73 -2.07 -0.32
C TRP A 108 -10.38 -1.68 -0.91
N VAL A 109 -9.34 -1.88 -0.09
CA VAL A 109 -7.93 -1.75 -0.47
C VAL A 109 -7.18 -2.97 0.03
N GLN A 110 -6.25 -3.48 -0.73
CA GLN A 110 -5.40 -4.60 -0.36
C GLN A 110 -3.94 -4.24 -0.53
N ILE A 111 -3.17 -4.35 0.54
CA ILE A 111 -1.72 -4.24 0.51
C ILE A 111 -1.13 -5.59 0.15
N GLU A 112 -0.15 -5.61 -0.74
CA GLU A 112 0.50 -6.83 -1.22
C GLU A 112 2.02 -6.71 -1.08
N VAL A 113 2.65 -7.77 -0.59
CA VAL A 113 4.10 -7.88 -0.47
C VAL A 113 4.55 -9.12 -1.24
N ARG A 114 5.43 -8.90 -2.21
CA ARG A 114 5.95 -9.95 -3.09
C ARG A 114 7.46 -9.97 -3.03
N ASP A 115 8.02 -11.16 -2.98
CA ASP A 115 9.47 -11.38 -3.04
C ASP A 115 9.87 -11.89 -4.42
N SER A 116 11.03 -11.44 -4.91
CA SER A 116 11.53 -11.81 -6.24
C SER A 116 12.02 -13.25 -6.32
N ASP A 117 12.35 -13.85 -5.19
CA ASP A 117 12.85 -15.21 -5.15
C ASP A 117 11.75 -16.15 -4.67
N PHE A 118 11.24 -16.95 -5.60
CA PHE A 118 10.25 -17.98 -5.32
C PHE A 118 10.85 -19.19 -4.57
N ALA A 119 12.16 -19.20 -4.31
CA ALA A 119 12.83 -20.30 -3.61
C ALA A 119 12.43 -20.38 -2.12
N TYR A 120 11.72 -19.41 -1.62
CA TYR A 120 11.10 -19.46 -0.28
C TYR A 120 9.80 -20.24 -0.25
N GLU A 121 9.59 -21.06 -1.25
CA GLU A 121 8.39 -21.85 -1.30
C GLU A 121 8.34 -22.85 -0.15
N ALA A 122 7.21 -22.88 0.46
CA ALA A 122 6.66 -23.90 1.35
C ALA A 122 7.23 -23.95 2.77
N ASP A 123 8.54 -23.93 3.01
CA ASP A 123 9.06 -24.21 4.35
C ASP A 123 9.74 -23.02 5.04
N GLU A 124 10.12 -22.00 4.29
CA GLU A 124 10.87 -20.85 4.82
C GLU A 124 10.23 -19.51 4.42
N LYS A 125 8.94 -19.38 4.64
CA LYS A 125 8.20 -18.13 4.36
C LYS A 125 8.74 -17.00 5.22
N ILE A 126 9.30 -15.98 4.57
CA ILE A 126 9.70 -14.76 5.26
C ILE A 126 8.46 -13.87 5.39
N VAL A 127 7.93 -13.80 6.59
CA VAL A 127 6.79 -12.93 6.89
C VAL A 127 7.28 -11.48 6.81
N PRO A 128 6.59 -10.60 6.07
CA PRO A 128 6.98 -9.19 6.02
C PRO A 128 6.95 -8.53 7.40
N ALA A 129 7.79 -7.52 7.57
CA ALA A 129 7.77 -6.68 8.75
C ALA A 129 6.42 -5.96 8.90
N THR A 130 6.13 -5.48 10.09
CA THR A 130 4.99 -4.61 10.33
C THR A 130 5.20 -3.27 9.64
N MET A 131 4.21 -2.82 8.91
CA MET A 131 4.27 -1.60 8.10
C MET A 131 3.03 -0.75 8.32
N SER A 132 3.16 0.55 8.09
CA SER A 132 2.02 1.48 8.12
C SER A 132 1.88 2.18 6.77
N PHE A 133 0.64 2.43 6.38
CA PHE A 133 0.31 2.96 5.07
C PHE A 133 -0.69 4.10 5.16
N ARG A 134 -0.70 4.90 4.12
CA ARG A 134 -1.68 5.95 3.92
C ARG A 134 -2.26 5.85 2.52
N ILE A 135 -3.57 5.82 2.44
CA ILE A 135 -4.31 5.83 1.18
C ILE A 135 -4.98 7.20 1.05
N VAL A 136 -4.75 7.86 -0.07
CA VAL A 136 -5.30 9.18 -0.36
C VAL A 136 -6.22 9.05 -1.57
N MET A 137 -7.46 9.44 -1.40
CA MET A 137 -8.46 9.48 -2.46
C MET A 137 -8.78 10.93 -2.79
N THR A 138 -8.76 11.28 -4.06
CA THR A 138 -9.14 12.61 -4.57
C THR A 138 -10.25 12.47 -5.60
N TYR A 139 -11.25 13.34 -5.50
CA TYR A 139 -12.45 13.24 -6.36
C TYR A 139 -13.26 14.53 -6.39
#